data_1e634f64ad9a6f13ab7c74104da788ac
#
_entry.id   1e634f64ad9a6f13ab7c74104da788ac
#
_cell.length_a   1.000
_cell.length_b   1.000
_cell.length_c   1.000
_cell.angle_alpha   90.00
_cell.angle_beta   90.00
_cell.angle_gamma   90.00
#
_symmetry.space_group_name_H-M   'P 1'
#
loop_
_entity.id
_entity.type
_entity.pdbx_description
1 polymer ?
#
loop_
_entity_poly.entity_id
_entity_poly.type
_entity_poly.pdbx_seq_one_letter_code
_entity_poly.pdbx_strand_id
1 'polypeptide(L)'
;MCKNRKFLLHLPRFGGHLAMKKILLLSDTHSYMDNRILEYASQADEIWHAGDFGNQEVIDSLSAVKPLKGVFGNIDDAGIRKQFPEILRFTCEEVEVLMTHIGGYPKKYAPSIKTELLQRPPKLFISGHSHILKVMFDQDLGLLHLNPGACGNVGWHKVRTMMRFVIDGQEIKDLEVIELGTR
;
A
#
# COMPACT_ATOMS: atom_id res chain seq x y z
N MET A 1 -16.44 59.76 20.87
CA MET A 1 -17.02 58.40 20.85
C MET A 1 -16.59 57.72 19.56
N CYS A 2 -15.46 56.97 19.58
CA CYS A 2 -15.00 56.20 18.43
C CYS A 2 -15.60 54.79 18.45
N LYS A 3 -16.40 54.44 17.42
CA LYS A 3 -16.95 53.11 17.24
C LYS A 3 -15.94 52.25 16.53
N ASN A 4 -15.31 51.28 17.24
CA ASN A 4 -14.51 50.23 16.65
C ASN A 4 -15.42 49.27 15.84
N ARG A 5 -15.30 49.28 14.52
CA ARG A 5 -15.85 48.24 13.63
C ARG A 5 -14.80 47.13 13.50
N LYS A 6 -15.06 45.95 14.10
CA LYS A 6 -14.34 44.73 13.78
C LYS A 6 -14.83 44.22 12.43
N PHE A 7 -13.96 44.26 11.44
CA PHE A 7 -14.18 43.54 10.18
C PHE A 7 -13.79 42.07 10.40
N LEU A 8 -14.77 41.17 10.45
CA LEU A 8 -14.54 39.72 10.29
C LEU A 8 -14.29 39.48 8.82
N LEU A 9 -13.02 39.28 8.43
CA LEU A 9 -12.66 38.73 7.14
C LEU A 9 -13.04 37.25 7.14
N HIS A 10 -14.16 36.92 6.48
CA HIS A 10 -14.47 35.55 6.08
C HIS A 10 -13.54 35.20 4.92
N LEU A 11 -12.40 34.58 5.22
CA LEU A 11 -11.62 33.88 4.20
C LEU A 11 -12.39 32.63 3.77
N PRO A 12 -12.63 32.42 2.48
CA PRO A 12 -13.21 31.17 2.03
C PRO A 12 -12.24 30.04 2.40
N ARG A 13 -12.72 29.06 3.20
CA ARG A 13 -12.04 27.80 3.37
C ARG A 13 -12.04 27.12 2.00
N PHE A 14 -10.92 27.17 1.30
CA PHE A 14 -10.64 26.25 0.20
C PHE A 14 -10.41 24.86 0.80
N GLY A 15 -11.47 24.26 1.32
CA GLY A 15 -11.54 22.85 1.60
C GLY A 15 -11.88 22.14 0.29
N GLY A 16 -10.89 21.89 -0.56
CA GLY A 16 -11.02 20.87 -1.55
C GLY A 16 -11.38 19.60 -0.80
N HIS A 17 -12.55 19.01 -1.07
CA HIS A 17 -12.88 17.68 -0.63
C HIS A 17 -11.82 16.78 -1.26
N LEU A 18 -10.78 16.40 -0.49
CA LEU A 18 -9.86 15.36 -0.88
C LEU A 18 -10.73 14.13 -1.13
N ALA A 19 -10.72 13.64 -2.36
CA ALA A 19 -11.59 12.54 -2.74
C ALA A 19 -11.04 11.27 -2.10
N MET A 20 -11.84 10.58 -1.28
CA MET A 20 -11.51 9.27 -0.72
C MET A 20 -10.87 8.37 -1.78
N LYS A 21 -9.76 7.73 -1.45
CA LYS A 21 -9.04 6.81 -2.32
C LYS A 21 -9.27 5.37 -1.90
N LYS A 22 -9.86 4.58 -2.79
CA LYS A 22 -9.99 3.12 -2.61
C LYS A 22 -8.72 2.46 -3.11
N ILE A 23 -8.07 1.72 -2.26
CA ILE A 23 -6.80 1.06 -2.53
C ILE A 23 -7.01 -0.46 -2.57
N LEU A 24 -6.49 -1.10 -3.62
CA LEU A 24 -6.24 -2.53 -3.63
C LEU A 24 -4.75 -2.76 -3.35
N LEU A 25 -4.44 -3.49 -2.28
CA LEU A 25 -3.07 -3.86 -1.90
C LEU A 25 -2.86 -5.36 -2.12
N LEU A 26 -1.85 -5.70 -2.90
CA LEU A 26 -1.44 -7.08 -3.18
C LEU A 26 0.08 -7.21 -3.19
N SER A 27 0.57 -8.45 -3.14
CA SER A 27 1.99 -8.80 -3.14
C SER A 27 2.18 -10.23 -3.62
N ASP A 28 3.42 -10.55 -4.00
CA ASP A 28 3.84 -11.95 -4.21
C ASP A 28 2.95 -12.66 -5.24
N THR A 29 2.74 -12.02 -6.39
CA THR A 29 2.02 -12.58 -7.54
C THR A 29 2.79 -13.71 -8.21
N HIS A 30 4.14 -13.65 -8.22
CA HIS A 30 4.99 -14.67 -8.82
C HIS A 30 4.53 -15.10 -10.23
N SER A 31 4.32 -14.12 -11.09
CA SER A 31 3.83 -14.30 -12.49
C SER A 31 2.40 -14.85 -12.61
N TYR A 32 1.64 -14.90 -11.50
CA TYR A 32 0.28 -15.40 -11.51
C TYR A 32 -0.75 -14.26 -11.51
N MET A 33 -1.69 -14.32 -12.45
CA MET A 33 -2.85 -13.43 -12.52
C MET A 33 -4.11 -14.25 -12.82
N ASP A 34 -5.23 -13.82 -12.27
CA ASP A 34 -6.54 -14.36 -12.59
C ASP A 34 -7.63 -13.28 -12.65
N ASN A 35 -8.79 -13.64 -13.15
CA ASN A 35 -9.90 -12.72 -13.32
C ASN A 35 -10.42 -12.14 -11.99
N ARG A 36 -10.29 -12.85 -10.87
CA ARG A 36 -10.71 -12.35 -9.55
C ARG A 36 -9.83 -11.19 -9.11
N ILE A 37 -8.52 -11.27 -9.31
CA ILE A 37 -7.60 -10.17 -9.00
C ILE A 37 -8.00 -8.93 -9.82
N LEU A 38 -8.23 -9.10 -11.14
CA LEU A 38 -8.61 -8.01 -12.03
C LEU A 38 -9.99 -7.41 -11.69
N GLU A 39 -10.95 -8.23 -11.28
CA GLU A 39 -12.26 -7.79 -10.83
C GLU A 39 -12.16 -6.87 -9.62
N TYR A 40 -11.40 -7.25 -8.58
CA TYR A 40 -11.17 -6.38 -7.43
C TYR A 40 -10.34 -5.14 -7.81
N ALA A 41 -9.35 -5.28 -8.69
CA ALA A 41 -8.55 -4.18 -9.19
C ALA A 41 -9.41 -3.11 -9.87
N SER A 42 -10.43 -3.51 -10.63
CA SER A 42 -11.35 -2.58 -11.31
C SER A 42 -12.17 -1.71 -10.34
N GLN A 43 -12.41 -2.18 -9.12
CA GLN A 43 -13.18 -1.50 -8.07
C GLN A 43 -12.35 -0.49 -7.25
N ALA A 44 -11.02 -0.51 -7.38
CA ALA A 44 -10.11 0.40 -6.71
C ALA A 44 -9.89 1.69 -7.52
N ASP A 45 -9.36 2.72 -6.86
CA ASP A 45 -8.86 3.92 -7.53
C ASP A 45 -7.37 3.79 -7.85
N GLU A 46 -6.63 3.08 -7.01
CA GLU A 46 -5.21 2.77 -7.18
C GLU A 46 -4.92 1.32 -6.77
N ILE A 47 -3.93 0.71 -7.42
CA ILE A 47 -3.40 -0.60 -7.09
C ILE A 47 -2.01 -0.41 -6.50
N TRP A 48 -1.75 -1.03 -5.34
CA TRP A 48 -0.43 -1.03 -4.70
C TRP A 48 0.12 -2.44 -4.62
N HIS A 49 1.33 -2.65 -5.15
CA HIS A 49 1.97 -3.97 -5.21
C HIS A 49 3.26 -3.98 -4.39
N ALA A 50 3.32 -4.81 -3.36
CA ALA A 50 4.44 -4.86 -2.42
C ALA A 50 5.57 -5.83 -2.85
N GLY A 51 5.78 -6.00 -4.16
CA GLY A 51 6.92 -6.72 -4.73
C GLY A 51 6.66 -8.18 -5.10
N ASP A 52 7.65 -8.79 -5.76
CA ASP A 52 7.58 -10.12 -6.36
C ASP A 52 6.45 -10.23 -7.41
N PHE A 53 6.50 -9.32 -8.41
CA PHE A 53 5.64 -9.36 -9.59
C PHE A 53 5.84 -10.66 -10.39
N GLY A 54 7.10 -11.00 -10.63
CA GLY A 54 7.54 -12.18 -11.35
C GLY A 54 7.73 -11.98 -12.85
N ASN A 55 6.83 -11.26 -13.53
CA ASN A 55 6.97 -10.95 -14.96
C ASN A 55 6.26 -9.65 -15.34
N GLN A 56 6.55 -9.18 -16.57
CA GLN A 56 5.97 -7.95 -17.13
C GLN A 56 4.45 -8.06 -17.35
N GLU A 57 3.95 -9.24 -17.65
CA GLU A 57 2.52 -9.47 -17.93
C GLU A 57 1.62 -9.13 -16.72
N VAL A 58 2.10 -9.39 -15.50
CA VAL A 58 1.40 -8.97 -14.26
C VAL A 58 1.31 -7.45 -14.19
N ILE A 59 2.41 -6.75 -14.46
CA ILE A 59 2.47 -5.28 -14.43
C ILE A 59 1.52 -4.69 -15.48
N ASP A 60 1.59 -5.19 -16.70
CA ASP A 60 0.76 -4.72 -17.82
C ASP A 60 -0.72 -4.94 -17.53
N SER A 61 -1.09 -6.11 -17.01
CA SER A 61 -2.47 -6.46 -16.66
C SER A 61 -3.04 -5.54 -15.58
N LEU A 62 -2.27 -5.26 -14.52
CA LEU A 62 -2.70 -4.38 -13.43
C LEU A 62 -2.76 -2.91 -13.89
N SER A 63 -1.72 -2.45 -14.61
CA SER A 63 -1.62 -1.07 -15.09
C SER A 63 -2.68 -0.72 -16.13
N ALA A 64 -3.15 -1.71 -16.89
CA ALA A 64 -4.25 -1.53 -17.84
C ALA A 64 -5.60 -1.24 -17.16
N VAL A 65 -5.75 -1.66 -15.89
CA VAL A 65 -7.00 -1.50 -15.13
C VAL A 65 -7.01 -0.20 -14.33
N LYS A 66 -5.96 0.07 -13.54
CA LYS A 66 -5.86 1.24 -12.66
C LYS A 66 -4.40 1.70 -12.50
N PRO A 67 -4.17 2.95 -12.05
CA PRO A 67 -2.84 3.40 -11.67
C PRO A 67 -2.17 2.44 -10.68
N LEU A 68 -0.97 1.97 -11.04
CA LEU A 68 -0.19 1.01 -10.27
C LEU A 68 0.98 1.71 -9.58
N LYS A 69 1.09 1.57 -8.26
CA LYS A 69 2.28 1.88 -7.47
C LYS A 69 2.87 0.59 -6.93
N GLY A 70 4.18 0.50 -6.83
CA GLY A 70 4.79 -0.71 -6.31
C GLY A 70 6.27 -0.57 -6.00
N VAL A 71 6.81 -1.64 -5.45
CA VAL A 71 8.23 -1.86 -5.23
C VAL A 71 8.62 -3.17 -5.88
N PHE A 72 9.89 -3.33 -6.28
CA PHE A 72 10.34 -4.63 -6.74
C PHE A 72 10.60 -5.57 -5.54
N GLY A 73 10.49 -6.87 -5.78
CA GLY A 73 10.86 -7.92 -4.83
C GLY A 73 12.16 -8.63 -5.20
N ASN A 74 12.48 -9.67 -4.44
CA ASN A 74 13.76 -10.38 -4.63
C ASN A 74 13.80 -11.25 -5.88
N ILE A 75 12.65 -11.72 -6.37
CA ILE A 75 12.59 -12.54 -7.60
C ILE A 75 12.45 -11.69 -8.87
N ASP A 76 12.16 -10.41 -8.74
CA ASP A 76 11.94 -9.53 -9.89
C ASP A 76 13.24 -9.26 -10.63
N ASP A 77 13.19 -9.35 -11.96
CA ASP A 77 14.33 -9.20 -12.85
C ASP A 77 14.77 -7.73 -13.02
N ALA A 78 15.84 -7.54 -13.78
CA ALA A 78 16.39 -6.20 -14.04
C ALA A 78 15.42 -5.27 -14.80
N GLY A 79 14.50 -5.82 -15.59
CA GLY A 79 13.47 -5.06 -16.31
C GLY A 79 12.45 -4.46 -15.35
N ILE A 80 11.97 -5.25 -14.41
CA ILE A 80 11.03 -4.82 -13.35
C ILE A 80 11.70 -3.85 -12.38
N ARG A 81 12.95 -4.13 -11.96
CA ARG A 81 13.72 -3.26 -11.06
C ARG A 81 14.03 -1.87 -11.63
N LYS A 82 14.00 -1.70 -12.95
CA LYS A 82 14.10 -0.38 -13.59
C LYS A 82 12.78 0.40 -13.54
N GLN A 83 11.65 -0.27 -13.42
CA GLN A 83 10.32 0.34 -13.40
C GLN A 83 9.88 0.70 -11.98
N PHE A 84 10.29 -0.08 -10.98
CA PHE A 84 9.88 0.08 -9.58
C PHE A 84 11.10 0.23 -8.68
N PRO A 85 11.05 1.09 -7.63
CA PRO A 85 12.13 1.21 -6.65
C PRO A 85 12.11 0.03 -5.66
N GLU A 86 13.19 -0.14 -4.90
CA GLU A 86 13.27 -1.07 -3.76
C GLU A 86 12.43 -0.60 -2.58
N ILE A 87 12.45 0.72 -2.33
CA ILE A 87 11.71 1.40 -1.27
C ILE A 87 10.94 2.54 -1.91
N LEU A 88 9.66 2.62 -1.63
CA LEU A 88 8.78 3.68 -2.12
C LEU A 88 8.15 4.41 -0.94
N ARG A 89 8.50 5.69 -0.79
CA ARG A 89 7.85 6.60 0.16
C ARG A 89 7.01 7.62 -0.61
N PHE A 90 5.75 7.75 -0.25
CA PHE A 90 4.82 8.67 -0.90
C PHE A 90 3.70 9.08 0.04
N THR A 91 2.93 10.07 -0.34
CA THR A 91 1.73 10.49 0.37
C THR A 91 0.51 10.16 -0.48
N CYS A 92 -0.49 9.52 0.13
CA CYS A 92 -1.81 9.33 -0.45
C CYS A 92 -2.80 10.09 0.43
N GLU A 93 -3.52 11.05 -0.13
CA GLU A 93 -4.27 12.06 0.62
C GLU A 93 -3.34 12.72 1.66
N GLU A 94 -3.59 12.55 2.96
CA GLU A 94 -2.71 13.04 4.03
C GLU A 94 -1.98 11.89 4.77
N VAL A 95 -2.04 10.67 4.25
CA VAL A 95 -1.36 9.50 4.82
C VAL A 95 0.01 9.31 4.19
N GLU A 96 1.07 9.45 4.99
CA GLU A 96 2.42 9.08 4.57
C GLU A 96 2.55 7.55 4.56
N VAL A 97 2.96 7.00 3.42
CA VAL A 97 3.12 5.57 3.17
C VAL A 97 4.59 5.27 2.89
N LEU A 98 5.10 4.22 3.51
CA LEU A 98 6.38 3.61 3.18
C LEU A 98 6.14 2.16 2.77
N MET A 99 6.62 1.78 1.59
CA MET A 99 6.47 0.42 1.06
C MET A 99 7.84 -0.13 0.67
N THR A 100 8.08 -1.39 1.02
CA THR A 100 9.22 -2.19 0.59
C THR A 100 8.83 -3.66 0.56
N HIS A 101 9.49 -4.47 -0.26
CA HIS A 101 9.17 -5.90 -0.31
C HIS A 101 9.64 -6.62 0.97
N ILE A 102 10.94 -6.55 1.31
CA ILE A 102 11.51 -7.21 2.49
C ILE A 102 11.57 -6.23 3.65
N GLY A 103 10.48 -6.09 4.40
CA GLY A 103 10.36 -5.10 5.47
C GLY A 103 10.31 -5.66 6.89
N GLY A 104 10.00 -6.94 7.04
CA GLY A 104 9.68 -7.51 8.36
C GLY A 104 8.34 -7.01 8.90
N TYR A 105 8.23 -6.85 10.22
CA TYR A 105 7.01 -6.42 10.91
C TYR A 105 7.35 -5.79 12.27
N PRO A 106 6.40 -5.14 12.96
CA PRO A 106 6.61 -4.53 14.26
C PRO A 106 7.43 -5.39 15.23
N LYS A 107 8.47 -4.78 15.82
CA LYS A 107 9.50 -5.40 16.68
C LYS A 107 10.50 -6.32 15.97
N LYS A 108 10.28 -6.69 14.71
CA LYS A 108 11.18 -7.53 13.89
C LYS A 108 11.33 -6.95 12.49
N TYR A 109 11.58 -5.66 12.40
CA TYR A 109 11.86 -4.98 11.13
C TYR A 109 13.16 -5.50 10.50
N ALA A 110 13.16 -5.60 9.17
CA ALA A 110 14.37 -5.96 8.43
C ALA A 110 15.46 -4.89 8.63
N PRO A 111 16.75 -5.27 8.75
CA PRO A 111 17.83 -4.31 8.97
C PRO A 111 17.91 -3.19 7.93
N SER A 112 17.58 -3.50 6.66
CA SER A 112 17.59 -2.57 5.53
C SER A 112 16.62 -1.38 5.68
N ILE A 113 15.50 -1.56 6.38
CA ILE A 113 14.47 -0.52 6.52
C ILE A 113 14.36 0.02 7.96
N LYS A 114 14.92 -0.70 8.93
CA LYS A 114 14.75 -0.39 10.36
C LYS A 114 15.19 1.02 10.72
N THR A 115 16.32 1.47 10.21
CA THR A 115 16.85 2.81 10.51
C THR A 115 15.91 3.89 9.99
N GLU A 116 15.38 3.74 8.78
CA GLU A 116 14.45 4.70 8.18
C GLU A 116 13.12 4.75 8.96
N LEU A 117 12.58 3.59 9.36
CA LEU A 117 11.37 3.52 10.18
C LEU A 117 11.54 4.20 11.53
N LEU A 118 12.71 4.05 12.18
CA LEU A 118 12.99 4.68 13.48
C LEU A 118 13.22 6.19 13.37
N GLN A 119 13.84 6.67 12.29
CA GLN A 119 14.12 8.09 12.10
C GLN A 119 12.91 8.88 11.61
N ARG A 120 12.10 8.27 10.74
CA ARG A 120 10.92 8.89 10.14
C ARG A 120 9.79 7.87 9.97
N PRO A 121 9.09 7.52 11.06
CA PRO A 121 7.99 6.55 10.98
C PRO A 121 6.87 7.09 10.07
N PRO A 122 6.43 6.29 9.07
CA PRO A 122 5.26 6.65 8.26
C PRO A 122 3.98 6.36 9.05
N LYS A 123 2.84 6.86 8.59
CA LYS A 123 1.55 6.45 9.14
C LYS A 123 1.17 5.02 8.73
N LEU A 124 1.56 4.63 7.50
CA LEU A 124 1.32 3.30 6.94
C LEU A 124 2.63 2.70 6.42
N PHE A 125 3.01 1.55 6.97
CA PHE A 125 4.13 0.75 6.51
C PHE A 125 3.63 -0.54 5.85
N ILE A 126 4.07 -0.81 4.62
CA ILE A 126 3.66 -1.97 3.82
C ILE A 126 4.87 -2.83 3.50
N SER A 127 4.74 -4.14 3.68
CA SER A 127 5.73 -5.13 3.24
C SER A 127 5.07 -6.36 2.62
N GLY A 128 5.84 -7.17 1.89
CA GLY A 128 5.46 -8.46 1.31
C GLY A 128 6.34 -9.60 1.78
N HIS A 129 6.83 -10.42 0.83
CA HIS A 129 7.88 -11.43 0.96
C HIS A 129 7.55 -12.65 1.83
N SER A 130 6.99 -12.45 3.00
CA SER A 130 6.74 -13.56 3.95
C SER A 130 5.57 -14.45 3.53
N HIS A 131 4.74 -14.02 2.58
CA HIS A 131 3.47 -14.62 2.19
C HIS A 131 2.48 -14.78 3.37
N ILE A 132 2.74 -14.10 4.49
CA ILE A 132 1.92 -14.18 5.69
C ILE A 132 1.10 -12.90 5.83
N LEU A 133 -0.22 -13.05 5.69
CA LEU A 133 -1.17 -11.98 5.96
C LEU A 133 -0.95 -11.39 7.36
N LYS A 134 -0.77 -10.08 7.45
CA LYS A 134 -0.51 -9.42 8.73
C LYS A 134 -1.07 -8.00 8.76
N VAL A 135 -1.81 -7.70 9.80
CA VAL A 135 -2.27 -6.36 10.16
C VAL A 135 -1.83 -6.11 11.60
N MET A 136 -0.94 -5.15 11.81
CA MET A 136 -0.39 -4.84 13.13
C MET A 136 -0.23 -3.35 13.32
N PHE A 137 -0.61 -2.84 14.49
CA PHE A 137 -0.29 -1.48 14.89
C PHE A 137 0.97 -1.50 15.78
N ASP A 138 1.99 -0.76 15.38
CA ASP A 138 3.19 -0.53 16.18
C ASP A 138 2.96 0.68 17.08
N GLN A 139 2.77 0.42 18.36
CA GLN A 139 2.52 1.47 19.36
C GLN A 139 3.75 2.34 19.62
N ASP A 140 4.95 1.77 19.48
CA ASP A 140 6.20 2.49 19.74
C ASP A 140 6.48 3.53 18.65
N LEU A 141 6.12 3.23 17.40
CA LEU A 141 6.32 4.10 16.24
C LEU A 141 5.03 4.82 15.79
N GLY A 142 3.87 4.47 16.33
CA GLY A 142 2.58 5.05 15.94
C GLY A 142 2.18 4.75 14.49
N LEU A 143 2.63 3.62 13.92
CA LEU A 143 2.37 3.24 12.53
C LEU A 143 1.49 2.00 12.40
N LEU A 144 0.68 1.95 11.35
CA LEU A 144 -0.01 0.74 10.92
C LEU A 144 0.89 -0.04 9.97
N HIS A 145 1.13 -1.32 10.25
CA HIS A 145 1.83 -2.24 9.35
C HIS A 145 0.84 -3.17 8.66
N LEU A 146 0.96 -3.27 7.33
CA LEU A 146 0.20 -4.21 6.50
C LEU A 146 1.15 -5.11 5.70
N ASN A 147 0.83 -6.40 5.67
CA ASN A 147 1.33 -7.36 4.70
C ASN A 147 0.11 -8.09 4.12
N PRO A 148 -0.17 -7.97 2.82
CA PRO A 148 -1.39 -8.54 2.24
C PRO A 148 -1.35 -10.06 2.12
N GLY A 149 -0.26 -10.72 2.50
CA GLY A 149 -0.01 -12.11 2.16
C GLY A 149 0.40 -12.25 0.70
N ALA A 150 0.24 -13.42 0.11
CA ALA A 150 0.52 -13.67 -1.29
C ALA A 150 -0.77 -13.88 -2.08
N CYS A 151 -0.93 -13.17 -3.20
CA CYS A 151 -2.07 -13.38 -4.11
C CYS A 151 -1.75 -14.36 -5.25
N GLY A 152 -0.47 -14.70 -5.46
CA GLY A 152 -0.04 -15.76 -6.38
C GLY A 152 -0.20 -17.17 -5.83
N ASN A 153 0.26 -18.14 -6.60
CA ASN A 153 0.14 -19.57 -6.27
C ASN A 153 1.48 -20.23 -5.91
N VAL A 154 2.55 -19.44 -5.75
CA VAL A 154 3.89 -19.93 -5.38
C VAL A 154 4.18 -19.61 -3.93
N GLY A 155 4.70 -20.56 -3.15
CA GLY A 155 5.09 -20.36 -1.75
C GLY A 155 4.46 -21.37 -0.79
N TRP A 156 4.53 -21.10 0.53
CA TRP A 156 4.06 -22.02 1.59
C TRP A 156 2.67 -21.67 2.14
N HIS A 157 2.09 -20.54 1.72
CA HIS A 157 0.74 -20.15 2.11
C HIS A 157 -0.30 -21.11 1.55
N LYS A 158 -1.38 -21.32 2.29
CA LYS A 158 -2.47 -22.23 1.89
C LYS A 158 -3.60 -21.49 1.18
N VAL A 159 -3.84 -20.24 1.60
CA VAL A 159 -4.88 -19.36 1.07
C VAL A 159 -4.23 -18.15 0.44
N ARG A 160 -4.61 -17.84 -0.76
CA ARG A 160 -4.21 -16.65 -1.50
C ARG A 160 -4.98 -15.45 -0.95
N THR A 161 -4.28 -14.35 -0.68
CA THR A 161 -4.90 -13.18 -0.06
C THR A 161 -4.43 -11.87 -0.71
N MET A 162 -5.26 -10.86 -0.59
CA MET A 162 -4.96 -9.45 -0.83
C MET A 162 -5.80 -8.61 0.12
N MET A 163 -5.61 -7.29 0.14
CA MET A 163 -6.36 -6.38 0.99
C MET A 163 -6.98 -5.25 0.18
N ARG A 164 -8.09 -4.71 0.65
CA ARG A 164 -8.59 -3.41 0.20
C ARG A 164 -8.88 -2.51 1.39
N PHE A 165 -8.74 -1.21 1.20
CA PHE A 165 -9.04 -0.19 2.20
C PHE A 165 -9.28 1.16 1.55
N VAL A 166 -9.77 2.10 2.34
CA VAL A 166 -10.00 3.48 1.91
C VAL A 166 -9.07 4.42 2.67
N ILE A 167 -8.47 5.37 1.98
CA ILE A 167 -7.80 6.51 2.59
C ILE A 167 -8.69 7.74 2.40
N ASP A 168 -9.03 8.41 3.52
CA ASP A 168 -9.85 9.60 3.57
C ASP A 168 -9.16 10.65 4.44
N GLY A 169 -8.54 11.64 3.81
CA GLY A 169 -7.67 12.59 4.49
C GLY A 169 -6.55 11.87 5.23
N GLN A 170 -6.59 11.89 6.55
CA GLN A 170 -5.60 11.22 7.42
C GLN A 170 -6.03 9.82 7.86
N GLU A 171 -7.22 9.38 7.55
CA GLU A 171 -7.75 8.13 8.07
C GLU A 171 -7.61 6.97 7.09
N ILE A 172 -7.29 5.80 7.62
CA ILE A 172 -7.32 4.51 6.92
C ILE A 172 -8.56 3.77 7.42
N LYS A 173 -9.51 3.51 6.52
CA LYS A 173 -10.84 2.99 6.83
C LYS A 173 -11.12 1.71 6.06
N ASP A 174 -12.15 0.99 6.46
CA ASP A 174 -12.74 -0.12 5.71
C ASP A 174 -11.70 -1.14 5.25
N LEU A 175 -10.69 -1.42 6.11
CA LEU A 175 -9.67 -2.42 5.83
C LEU A 175 -10.32 -3.80 5.81
N GLU A 176 -10.24 -4.46 4.68
CA GLU A 176 -10.78 -5.79 4.43
C GLU A 176 -9.73 -6.70 3.84
N VAL A 177 -9.69 -7.93 4.32
CA VAL A 177 -8.91 -9.02 3.74
C VAL A 177 -9.77 -9.75 2.73
N ILE A 178 -9.24 -9.96 1.53
CA ILE A 178 -9.88 -10.69 0.45
C ILE A 178 -9.20 -12.04 0.32
N GLU A 179 -9.93 -13.12 0.57
CA GLU A 179 -9.46 -14.47 0.33
C GLU A 179 -9.80 -14.90 -1.10
N LEU A 180 -8.77 -15.18 -1.89
CA LEU A 180 -8.90 -15.58 -3.29
C LEU A 180 -9.09 -17.09 -3.48
N GLY A 181 -9.16 -17.85 -2.39
CA GLY A 181 -9.25 -19.30 -2.38
C GLY A 181 -7.91 -19.97 -2.12
N THR A 182 -7.88 -21.28 -2.27
CA THR A 182 -6.66 -22.08 -2.10
C THR A 182 -5.66 -21.80 -3.22
N ARG A 183 -4.40 -22.02 -2.90
CA ARG A 183 -3.28 -21.95 -3.85
C ARG A 183 -3.43 -22.98 -4.97
#